data_83f06b1424dc9d8d47fa68feec452c36
#
_entry.id   83f06b1424dc9d8d47fa68feec452c36
#
_cell.length_a   1.000
_cell.length_b   1.000
_cell.length_c   1.000
_cell.angle_alpha   90.00
_cell.angle_beta   90.00
_cell.angle_gamma   90.00
#
_symmetry.space_group_name_H-M   'P 1'
#
loop_
_entity.id
_entity.type
_entity.pdbx_description
1 polymer ?
#
loop_
_entity_poly.entity_id
_entity_poly.type
_entity_poly.pdbx_seq_one_letter_code
_entity_poly.pdbx_strand_id
1 'polypeptide(L)'
;MVKKQISWILALALGAQAFLYIPAMAAEAGAEIYTAGISETDTSALGVDTVGFGGEEPYIVEDLDAYETMEILTMDQEGTVSIYSCDSKEEVGRKIGELSQEEGISVIQPNYRYEDQALAVNDASSGEQWALQNDGSFQMDERTIYPIYANPFGRPSHGSELLGLLVQVREKHAAAGVDINIEEAWAKYGNGTHDAIVAIIDTGIDAGHEDLAGAMWVNADEIPGNGIDDDGNGYVDDVNGWNFYNGNNQIYNGQEDSHGTHGAGTIRASIGNGAGIAGIVPGNRVHLMALKALGGEDGDGSTASLIQAIRYAEENGAVICNLSLTTTVDDRAMYLAMANSSM
;
A
#
# COMPACT_ATOMS: atom_id res chain seq x y z
N MET A 1 21.85 18.09 -14.29
CA MET A 1 21.11 17.64 -13.09
C MET A 1 19.65 17.59 -13.46
N VAL A 2 19.15 16.40 -13.77
CA VAL A 2 17.73 16.17 -14.10
C VAL A 2 17.03 16.02 -12.76
N LYS A 3 16.09 16.92 -12.42
CA LYS A 3 15.27 16.81 -11.22
C LYS A 3 14.36 15.59 -11.39
N LYS A 4 14.53 14.58 -10.53
CA LYS A 4 13.60 13.46 -10.43
C LYS A 4 12.28 13.99 -9.90
N GLN A 5 11.21 13.86 -10.67
CA GLN A 5 9.85 14.04 -10.17
C GLN A 5 9.40 12.69 -9.62
N ILE A 6 9.15 12.63 -8.34
CA ILE A 6 8.51 11.47 -7.70
C ILE A 6 7.01 11.61 -8.01
N SER A 7 6.51 10.80 -8.94
CA SER A 7 5.07 10.72 -9.23
C SER A 7 4.47 9.61 -8.37
N TRP A 8 3.76 10.00 -7.34
CA TRP A 8 2.92 9.10 -6.57
C TRP A 8 1.61 8.90 -7.33
N ILE A 9 1.40 7.72 -7.90
CA ILE A 9 0.07 7.30 -8.31
C ILE A 9 -0.57 6.72 -7.05
N LEU A 10 -1.33 7.56 -6.34
CA LEU A 10 -2.27 7.06 -5.35
C LEU A 10 -3.25 6.17 -6.12
N ALA A 11 -3.39 4.89 -5.72
CA ALA A 11 -4.33 3.99 -6.36
C ALA A 11 -5.74 4.59 -6.27
N LEU A 12 -6.24 5.11 -7.39
CA LEU A 12 -7.58 5.69 -7.54
C LEU A 12 -8.69 4.63 -7.55
N ALA A 13 -8.37 3.39 -7.13
CA ALA A 13 -9.31 2.29 -7.07
C ALA A 13 -10.05 2.17 -5.74
N LEU A 14 -9.72 3.00 -4.75
CA LEU A 14 -10.36 2.94 -3.45
C LEU A 14 -11.57 3.85 -3.41
N GLY A 15 -12.71 3.23 -3.20
CA GLY A 15 -14.05 3.78 -3.24
C GLY A 15 -14.18 5.22 -2.72
N ALA A 16 -15.05 5.96 -3.36
CA ALA A 16 -15.43 7.35 -3.15
C ALA A 16 -15.65 7.82 -1.71
N GLN A 17 -15.48 6.97 -0.70
CA GLN A 17 -15.70 7.33 0.70
C GLN A 17 -14.54 8.09 1.33
N ALA A 18 -13.29 7.89 0.90
CA ALA A 18 -12.14 8.62 1.46
C ALA A 18 -11.97 10.02 0.85
N PHE A 19 -12.39 10.23 -0.39
CA PHE A 19 -12.21 11.52 -1.08
C PHE A 19 -13.27 12.59 -0.73
N LEU A 20 -14.46 12.19 -0.24
CA LEU A 20 -15.53 13.15 0.08
C LEU A 20 -15.41 13.78 1.48
N TYR A 21 -14.52 13.28 2.34
CA TYR A 21 -14.40 13.82 3.70
C TYR A 21 -13.34 14.91 3.84
N ILE A 22 -12.31 14.92 2.99
CA ILE A 22 -11.22 15.91 3.05
C ILE A 22 -11.64 17.32 2.59
N PRO A 23 -12.42 17.50 1.50
CA PRO A 23 -12.84 18.83 1.09
C PRO A 23 -13.78 19.55 2.07
N ALA A 24 -14.65 18.79 2.77
CA ALA A 24 -15.60 19.40 3.71
C ALA A 24 -14.92 19.89 5.01
N MET A 25 -13.92 19.16 5.51
CA MET A 25 -13.16 19.60 6.68
C MET A 25 -12.16 20.71 6.35
N ALA A 26 -11.58 20.71 5.14
CA ALA A 26 -10.67 21.77 4.70
C ALA A 26 -11.39 23.10 4.48
N ALA A 27 -12.65 23.07 4.02
CA ALA A 27 -13.46 24.28 3.82
C ALA A 27 -13.86 24.96 5.14
N GLU A 28 -14.07 24.20 6.22
CA GLU A 28 -14.36 24.75 7.55
C GLU A 28 -13.10 25.27 8.28
N ALA A 29 -11.91 24.75 7.92
CA ALA A 29 -10.64 25.14 8.54
C ALA A 29 -9.89 26.27 7.80
N GLY A 30 -10.36 26.75 6.65
CA GLY A 30 -9.71 27.79 5.86
C GLY A 30 -8.37 27.35 5.27
N ALA A 31 -8.12 26.05 5.10
CA ALA A 31 -6.90 25.50 4.52
C ALA A 31 -7.02 25.43 2.99
N GLU A 32 -6.09 26.06 2.29
CA GLU A 32 -5.97 25.90 0.84
C GLU A 32 -5.46 24.48 0.50
N ILE A 33 -6.17 23.81 -0.44
CA ILE A 33 -5.76 22.50 -0.92
C ILE A 33 -4.59 22.69 -1.89
N TYR A 34 -3.39 22.32 -1.46
CA TYR A 34 -2.23 22.30 -2.36
C TYR A 34 -2.22 20.97 -3.13
N THR A 35 -2.54 21.04 -4.42
CA THR A 35 -2.25 19.95 -5.36
C THR A 35 -0.74 19.93 -5.63
N ALA A 36 -0.11 18.85 -5.22
CA ALA A 36 1.19 18.30 -5.59
C ALA A 36 2.16 19.22 -6.34
N GLY A 37 2.91 19.96 -5.60
CA GLY A 37 4.10 20.68 -6.01
C GLY A 37 4.88 21.04 -4.78
N ILE A 38 5.39 20.07 -4.03
CA ILE A 38 6.29 20.34 -2.91
C ILE A 38 7.60 20.81 -3.52
N SER A 39 7.81 22.12 -3.53
CA SER A 39 9.15 22.66 -3.77
C SER A 39 9.98 22.44 -2.51
N GLU A 40 11.28 22.15 -2.67
CA GLU A 40 12.26 21.83 -1.62
C GLU A 40 12.39 22.86 -0.46
N THR A 41 11.44 23.77 -0.26
CA THR A 41 11.63 24.92 0.64
C THR A 41 10.65 25.06 1.79
N ASP A 42 9.65 24.17 1.95
CA ASP A 42 8.71 24.33 3.08
C ASP A 42 8.18 23.03 3.69
N THR A 43 9.08 22.25 4.29
CA THR A 43 8.72 21.14 5.20
C THR A 43 8.54 21.61 6.64
N SER A 44 8.81 22.87 6.95
CA SER A 44 8.72 23.40 8.32
C SER A 44 7.28 23.51 8.85
N ALA A 45 6.28 23.52 7.95
CA ALA A 45 4.87 23.60 8.33
C ALA A 45 4.25 22.26 8.78
N LEU A 46 4.89 21.14 8.47
CA LEU A 46 4.40 19.81 8.85
C LEU A 46 5.12 19.20 10.04
N GLY A 47 6.10 19.91 10.62
CA GLY A 47 6.89 19.37 11.75
C GLY A 47 7.68 18.11 11.40
N VAL A 48 7.86 17.81 10.11
CA VAL A 48 8.64 16.67 9.63
C VAL A 48 10.04 17.17 9.36
N ASP A 49 10.93 17.00 10.34
CA ASP A 49 12.36 17.12 10.10
C ASP A 49 12.76 16.07 9.06
N THR A 50 13.31 16.51 7.92
CA THR A 50 13.97 15.62 6.97
C THR A 50 15.28 15.16 7.60
N VAL A 51 15.19 14.16 8.47
CA VAL A 51 16.37 13.47 8.99
C VAL A 51 16.78 12.44 7.96
N GLY A 52 17.78 12.78 7.15
CA GLY A 52 18.47 11.79 6.31
C GLY A 52 19.10 10.70 7.22
N PHE A 53 19.47 9.56 6.63
CA PHE A 53 20.37 8.60 7.26
C PHE A 53 21.70 9.34 7.55
N GLY A 54 21.90 9.89 8.72
CA GLY A 54 23.08 10.72 9.03
C GLY A 54 22.92 11.57 10.27
N GLY A 55 21.84 11.39 11.01
CA GLY A 55 21.72 11.90 12.37
C GLY A 55 22.71 11.17 13.27
N GLU A 56 23.37 11.91 14.18
CA GLU A 56 24.33 11.32 15.15
C GLU A 56 23.63 10.36 16.14
N GLU A 57 22.27 10.39 16.25
CA GLU A 57 21.50 9.53 17.14
C GLU A 57 20.38 8.77 16.35
N PRO A 58 20.13 7.48 16.67
CA PRO A 58 19.09 6.70 16.05
C PRO A 58 17.68 7.20 16.45
N TYR A 59 16.70 7.05 15.54
CA TYR A 59 15.29 7.17 15.89
C TYR A 59 14.87 5.95 16.70
N ILE A 60 14.37 6.14 17.92
CA ILE A 60 13.98 5.05 18.83
C ILE A 60 12.53 5.26 19.30
N VAL A 61 11.70 4.24 19.12
CA VAL A 61 10.38 4.16 19.74
C VAL A 61 10.54 3.55 21.12
N GLU A 62 10.45 4.38 22.16
CA GLU A 62 10.65 3.97 23.56
C GLU A 62 9.37 3.44 24.22
N ASP A 63 8.20 3.73 23.64
CA ASP A 63 6.91 3.27 24.17
C ASP A 63 6.77 1.75 23.98
N LEU A 64 6.93 1.00 25.07
CA LEU A 64 6.84 -0.47 25.04
C LEU A 64 5.42 -0.98 24.74
N ASP A 65 4.40 -0.15 24.87
CA ASP A 65 3.04 -0.53 24.49
C ASP A 65 2.84 -0.58 22.97
N ALA A 66 3.70 0.10 22.22
CA ALA A 66 3.72 0.01 20.75
C ALA A 66 4.25 -1.34 20.22
N TYR A 67 4.96 -2.13 21.05
CA TYR A 67 5.54 -3.43 20.65
C TYR A 67 4.55 -4.58 20.88
N GLU A 68 3.38 -4.52 20.24
CA GLU A 68 2.34 -5.54 20.35
C GLU A 68 2.80 -6.91 19.84
N THR A 69 3.61 -6.94 18.78
CA THR A 69 4.16 -8.18 18.19
C THR A 69 5.32 -8.77 18.97
N MET A 70 5.83 -8.06 19.99
CA MET A 70 7.09 -8.40 20.69
C MET A 70 8.29 -8.54 19.75
N GLU A 71 8.24 -7.87 18.59
CA GLU A 71 9.32 -7.82 17.62
C GLU A 71 9.88 -6.41 17.50
N ILE A 72 11.20 -6.29 17.52
CA ILE A 72 11.94 -5.06 17.30
C ILE A 72 12.48 -5.11 15.87
N LEU A 73 12.20 -4.09 15.09
CA LEU A 73 12.82 -3.85 13.80
C LEU A 73 13.93 -2.81 13.97
N THR A 74 15.11 -3.11 13.44
CA THR A 74 16.17 -2.12 13.27
C THR A 74 16.45 -1.90 11.79
N MET A 75 16.89 -0.68 11.47
CA MET A 75 17.38 -0.34 10.13
C MET A 75 18.72 0.38 10.28
N ASP A 76 19.74 -0.03 9.53
CA ASP A 76 21.04 0.63 9.50
C ASP A 76 21.08 1.84 8.54
N GLN A 77 22.24 2.48 8.39
CA GLN A 77 22.44 3.64 7.51
C GLN A 77 22.37 3.28 6.02
N GLU A 78 22.67 2.03 5.67
CA GLU A 78 22.51 1.48 4.33
C GLU A 78 21.05 1.02 4.07
N GLY A 79 20.18 1.12 5.11
CA GLY A 79 18.79 0.74 5.08
C GLY A 79 18.56 -0.78 5.22
N THR A 80 19.54 -1.58 5.69
CA THR A 80 19.35 -3.01 5.97
C THR A 80 18.47 -3.19 7.19
N VAL A 81 17.47 -4.07 7.07
CA VAL A 81 16.51 -4.36 8.14
C VAL A 81 16.90 -5.63 8.87
N SER A 82 16.86 -5.58 10.20
CA SER A 82 17.00 -6.75 11.08
C SER A 82 15.81 -6.84 12.04
N ILE A 83 15.37 -8.05 12.36
CA ILE A 83 14.24 -8.30 13.28
C ILE A 83 14.72 -9.11 14.47
N TYR A 84 14.30 -8.69 15.66
CA TYR A 84 14.60 -9.35 16.94
C TYR A 84 13.28 -9.68 17.63
N SER A 85 12.99 -10.98 17.80
CA SER A 85 11.83 -11.45 18.55
C SER A 85 12.15 -11.54 20.03
N CYS A 86 11.23 -11.12 20.88
CA CYS A 86 11.32 -11.12 22.34
C CYS A 86 10.14 -11.88 22.95
N ASP A 87 10.35 -12.45 24.14
CA ASP A 87 9.31 -13.22 24.83
C ASP A 87 8.45 -12.34 25.77
N SER A 88 8.87 -11.10 26.05
CA SER A 88 8.15 -10.18 26.94
C SER A 88 8.50 -8.72 26.67
N LYS A 89 7.65 -7.79 27.16
CA LYS A 89 7.90 -6.33 27.08
C LYS A 89 9.17 -5.93 27.85
N GLU A 90 9.49 -6.60 28.95
CA GLU A 90 10.72 -6.36 29.70
C GLU A 90 11.96 -6.73 28.86
N GLU A 91 11.86 -7.80 28.08
CA GLU A 91 12.91 -8.19 27.16
C GLU A 91 13.04 -7.22 25.99
N VAL A 92 11.93 -6.74 25.44
CA VAL A 92 11.92 -5.67 24.43
C VAL A 92 12.67 -4.44 24.97
N GLY A 93 12.32 -3.94 26.15
CA GLY A 93 12.99 -2.77 26.74
C GLY A 93 14.49 -2.98 26.95
N ARG A 94 14.90 -4.16 27.41
CA ARG A 94 16.32 -4.51 27.57
C ARG A 94 17.04 -4.53 26.21
N LYS A 95 16.41 -5.15 25.20
CA LYS A 95 16.98 -5.28 23.87
C LYS A 95 17.10 -3.95 23.14
N ILE A 96 16.12 -3.04 23.28
CA ILE A 96 16.22 -1.66 22.79
C ILE A 96 17.43 -0.96 23.39
N GLY A 97 17.64 -1.11 24.73
CA GLY A 97 18.79 -0.52 25.41
C GLY A 97 20.14 -1.07 24.94
N GLU A 98 20.21 -2.34 24.52
CA GLU A 98 21.39 -2.94 23.90
C GLU A 98 21.62 -2.35 22.49
N LEU A 99 20.59 -2.40 21.64
CA LEU A 99 20.64 -1.97 20.25
C LEU A 99 20.93 -0.46 20.12
N SER A 100 20.47 0.36 21.06
CA SER A 100 20.73 1.81 21.05
C SER A 100 22.21 2.17 21.27
N GLN A 101 23.03 1.21 21.71
CA GLN A 101 24.47 1.38 21.86
C GLN A 101 25.27 0.84 20.67
N GLU A 102 24.62 0.22 19.68
CA GLU A 102 25.26 -0.30 18.49
C GLU A 102 25.46 0.82 17.47
N GLU A 103 26.68 0.96 16.95
CA GLU A 103 27.00 1.94 15.91
C GLU A 103 26.34 1.51 14.58
N GLY A 104 25.87 2.49 13.81
CA GLY A 104 25.33 2.26 12.46
C GLY A 104 23.82 2.02 12.40
N ILE A 105 23.14 1.81 13.53
CA ILE A 105 21.68 1.72 13.56
C ILE A 105 21.07 3.12 13.45
N SER A 106 20.16 3.29 12.51
CA SER A 106 19.42 4.55 12.27
C SER A 106 18.00 4.54 12.83
N VAL A 107 17.38 3.36 12.93
CA VAL A 107 16.00 3.20 13.41
C VAL A 107 15.90 1.99 14.34
N ILE A 108 15.21 2.15 15.47
CA ILE A 108 14.79 1.08 16.38
C ILE A 108 13.31 1.30 16.69
N GLN A 109 12.46 0.40 16.18
CA GLN A 109 11.01 0.54 16.30
C GLN A 109 10.32 -0.83 16.38
N PRO A 110 9.00 -0.88 16.69
CA PRO A 110 8.20 -2.10 16.50
C PRO A 110 8.21 -2.56 15.03
N ASN A 111 8.14 -3.88 14.82
CA ASN A 111 7.75 -4.42 13.52
C ASN A 111 6.21 -4.31 13.41
N TYR A 112 5.75 -3.14 12.95
CA TYR A 112 4.33 -2.80 12.88
C TYR A 112 3.55 -3.75 11.96
N ARG A 113 2.27 -3.94 12.26
CA ARG A 113 1.33 -4.63 11.38
C ARG A 113 0.64 -3.65 10.43
N TYR A 114 0.41 -4.12 9.23
CA TYR A 114 -0.39 -3.46 8.20
C TYR A 114 -1.55 -4.36 7.83
N GLU A 115 -2.69 -3.76 7.56
CA GLU A 115 -3.92 -4.47 7.19
C GLU A 115 -4.30 -4.08 5.76
N ASP A 116 -4.92 -5.00 5.00
CA ASP A 116 -5.55 -4.64 3.75
C ASP A 116 -6.78 -3.75 4.03
N GLN A 117 -7.09 -2.86 3.09
CA GLN A 117 -8.36 -2.14 3.11
C GLN A 117 -9.38 -2.97 2.33
N ALA A 118 -10.03 -3.91 3.02
CA ALA A 118 -11.06 -4.73 2.42
C ALA A 118 -12.21 -3.86 1.90
N LEU A 119 -12.16 -3.51 0.63
CA LEU A 119 -13.33 -3.08 -0.11
C LEU A 119 -14.00 -4.35 -0.63
N ALA A 120 -15.19 -4.64 -0.11
CA ALA A 120 -16.07 -5.61 -0.73
C ALA A 120 -16.51 -5.08 -2.10
N VAL A 121 -15.64 -5.24 -3.08
CA VAL A 121 -15.97 -4.99 -4.49
C VAL A 121 -16.29 -6.34 -5.08
N ASN A 122 -17.57 -6.56 -5.36
CA ASN A 122 -17.97 -7.61 -6.29
C ASN A 122 -17.32 -7.31 -7.63
N ASP A 123 -16.78 -8.32 -8.31
CA ASP A 123 -16.19 -8.22 -9.64
C ASP A 123 -17.16 -7.48 -10.58
N ALA A 124 -16.87 -6.21 -10.82
CA ALA A 124 -17.71 -5.38 -11.63
C ALA A 124 -17.37 -5.65 -13.10
N SER A 125 -18.37 -5.83 -13.94
CA SER A 125 -18.20 -5.76 -15.39
C SER A 125 -17.67 -4.37 -15.78
N SER A 126 -16.98 -4.24 -16.89
CA SER A 126 -16.44 -2.94 -17.34
C SER A 126 -17.50 -1.83 -17.39
N GLY A 127 -18.77 -2.18 -17.64
CA GLY A 127 -19.89 -1.24 -17.59
C GLY A 127 -20.23 -0.72 -16.18
N GLU A 128 -19.72 -1.36 -15.14
CA GLU A 128 -19.90 -0.95 -13.74
C GLU A 128 -18.68 -0.18 -13.21
N GLN A 129 -17.62 -0.08 -13.99
CA GLN A 129 -16.41 0.68 -13.65
C GLN A 129 -16.63 2.18 -13.86
N TRP A 130 -17.48 2.79 -13.04
CA TRP A 130 -17.84 4.21 -13.15
C TRP A 130 -16.63 5.17 -13.13
N ALA A 131 -15.50 4.76 -12.55
CA ALA A 131 -14.29 5.58 -12.53
C ALA A 131 -13.67 5.73 -13.92
N LEU A 132 -13.90 4.78 -14.83
CA LEU A 132 -13.44 4.84 -16.23
C LEU A 132 -14.37 5.70 -17.08
N GLN A 133 -15.70 5.53 -16.89
CA GLN A 133 -16.73 6.28 -17.59
C GLN A 133 -17.94 6.47 -16.68
N ASN A 134 -18.20 7.72 -16.26
CA ASN A 134 -19.29 8.05 -15.35
C ASN A 134 -20.42 8.78 -16.10
N ASP A 135 -21.49 8.07 -16.40
CA ASP A 135 -22.70 8.61 -17.03
C ASP A 135 -23.69 9.22 -16.02
N GLY A 136 -23.37 9.20 -14.71
CA GLY A 136 -24.22 9.66 -13.62
C GLY A 136 -25.22 8.63 -13.12
N SER A 137 -25.25 7.42 -13.69
CA SER A 137 -26.17 6.35 -13.25
C SER A 137 -25.71 5.64 -11.98
N PHE A 138 -24.44 5.75 -11.63
CA PHE A 138 -23.89 5.14 -10.44
C PHE A 138 -24.53 5.70 -9.16
N GLN A 139 -25.02 4.79 -8.30
CA GLN A 139 -25.67 5.12 -7.06
C GLN A 139 -24.97 4.40 -5.92
N MET A 140 -24.83 5.05 -4.78
CA MET A 140 -24.28 4.46 -3.58
C MET A 140 -25.08 4.86 -2.34
N ASP A 141 -25.14 3.97 -1.38
CA ASP A 141 -25.68 4.24 -0.06
C ASP A 141 -24.57 4.77 0.86
N GLU A 142 -24.62 6.05 1.19
CA GLU A 142 -23.80 6.58 2.27
C GLU A 142 -24.36 6.14 3.62
N ARG A 143 -23.60 5.36 4.37
CA ARG A 143 -23.98 4.92 5.70
C ARG A 143 -23.21 5.72 6.76
N THR A 144 -23.92 6.51 7.56
CA THR A 144 -23.32 7.17 8.72
C THR A 144 -23.75 6.40 9.97
N ILE A 145 -22.77 5.94 10.75
CA ILE A 145 -22.99 5.15 11.96
C ILE A 145 -22.78 6.07 13.16
N TYR A 146 -23.81 6.20 13.98
CA TYR A 146 -23.75 6.95 15.23
C TYR A 146 -23.80 5.97 16.40
N PRO A 147 -22.75 5.86 17.22
CA PRO A 147 -22.81 5.06 18.44
C PRO A 147 -23.73 5.71 19.46
N ILE A 148 -24.63 4.91 20.04
CA ILE A 148 -25.56 5.34 21.11
C ILE A 148 -24.99 4.82 22.44
N TYR A 149 -24.68 5.75 23.34
CA TYR A 149 -24.13 5.44 24.65
C TYR A 149 -25.19 5.66 25.76
N ALA A 150 -25.03 4.97 26.90
CA ALA A 150 -25.92 5.07 28.05
C ALA A 150 -25.99 6.47 28.69
N ASN A 151 -25.09 7.39 28.32
CA ASN A 151 -25.07 8.75 28.85
C ASN A 151 -25.64 9.76 27.84
N PRO A 152 -26.91 10.20 27.99
CA PRO A 152 -27.54 11.13 27.05
C PRO A 152 -27.02 12.59 27.14
N PHE A 153 -26.18 12.92 28.11
CA PHE A 153 -25.72 14.30 28.35
C PHE A 153 -24.29 14.58 27.99
N GLY A 154 -23.57 13.60 27.42
CA GLY A 154 -22.17 13.82 27.30
C GLY A 154 -21.41 13.10 26.22
N ARG A 155 -20.20 13.57 26.05
CA ARG A 155 -19.18 12.90 25.28
C ARG A 155 -18.92 11.52 25.88
N PRO A 156 -18.56 10.51 25.09
CA PRO A 156 -18.16 9.21 25.61
C PRO A 156 -17.08 9.42 26.70
N SER A 157 -17.41 9.02 27.92
CA SER A 157 -16.42 8.96 28.99
C SER A 157 -15.94 7.52 29.10
N HIS A 158 -14.72 7.29 29.61
CA HIS A 158 -14.24 5.95 29.93
C HIS A 158 -15.30 5.23 30.80
N GLY A 159 -15.86 4.14 30.28
CA GLY A 159 -16.90 3.35 30.97
C GLY A 159 -18.34 3.59 30.53
N SER A 160 -18.59 4.43 29.52
CA SER A 160 -19.94 4.52 28.94
C SER A 160 -20.30 3.24 28.20
N GLU A 161 -21.45 2.63 28.54
CA GLU A 161 -21.93 1.41 27.89
C GLU A 161 -22.49 1.76 26.50
N LEU A 162 -22.06 1.05 25.48
CA LEU A 162 -22.60 1.15 24.12
C LEU A 162 -23.96 0.46 24.08
N LEU A 163 -25.01 1.24 23.91
CA LEU A 163 -26.40 0.72 23.82
C LEU A 163 -26.80 0.24 22.44
N GLY A 164 -26.10 0.71 21.39
CA GLY A 164 -26.41 0.35 20.03
C GLY A 164 -25.80 1.30 19.01
N LEU A 165 -26.14 1.07 17.75
CA LEU A 165 -25.72 1.87 16.62
C LEU A 165 -26.94 2.41 15.88
N LEU A 166 -26.99 3.72 15.66
CA LEU A 166 -27.93 4.33 14.73
C LEU A 166 -27.25 4.41 13.36
N VAL A 167 -27.78 3.72 12.37
CA VAL A 167 -27.30 3.76 11.00
C VAL A 167 -28.23 4.69 10.20
N GLN A 168 -27.67 5.78 9.70
CA GLN A 168 -28.36 6.65 8.76
C GLN A 168 -27.87 6.32 7.36
N VAL A 169 -28.77 5.92 6.46
CA VAL A 169 -28.49 5.65 5.06
C VAL A 169 -28.97 6.83 4.23
N ARG A 170 -28.10 7.35 3.36
CA ARG A 170 -28.44 8.35 2.33
C ARG A 170 -28.03 7.81 0.99
N GLU A 171 -28.98 7.82 0.06
CA GLU A 171 -28.69 7.54 -1.34
C GLU A 171 -27.97 8.75 -1.95
N LYS A 172 -26.82 8.50 -2.57
CA LYS A 172 -26.04 9.48 -3.33
C LYS A 172 -25.93 9.02 -4.77
N HIS A 173 -26.07 9.98 -5.69
CA HIS A 173 -25.90 9.78 -7.11
C HIS A 173 -24.58 10.39 -7.56
N ALA A 174 -23.91 9.70 -8.48
CA ALA A 174 -22.72 10.26 -9.12
C ALA A 174 -23.11 11.43 -10.03
N ALA A 175 -22.19 12.35 -10.23
CA ALA A 175 -22.34 13.40 -11.22
C ALA A 175 -21.75 12.94 -12.55
N ALA A 176 -22.55 12.94 -13.61
CA ALA A 176 -22.08 12.55 -14.95
C ALA A 176 -20.82 13.33 -15.37
N GLY A 177 -19.85 12.62 -15.96
CA GLY A 177 -18.59 13.19 -16.42
C GLY A 177 -17.57 13.49 -15.31
N VAL A 178 -17.83 13.02 -14.08
CA VAL A 178 -16.83 13.07 -12.99
C VAL A 178 -16.18 11.68 -12.91
N ASP A 179 -15.13 11.48 -13.70
CA ASP A 179 -14.35 10.25 -13.83
C ASP A 179 -12.86 10.57 -14.03
N ILE A 180 -12.03 9.58 -14.36
CA ILE A 180 -10.57 9.77 -14.54
C ILE A 180 -10.17 10.17 -15.95
N ASN A 181 -11.12 10.44 -16.86
CA ASN A 181 -10.88 10.80 -18.27
C ASN A 181 -9.99 9.79 -19.02
N ILE A 182 -10.19 8.51 -18.77
CA ILE A 182 -9.28 7.47 -19.28
C ILE A 182 -9.31 7.34 -20.79
N GLU A 183 -10.49 7.55 -21.42
CA GLU A 183 -10.65 7.46 -22.89
C GLU A 183 -9.80 8.52 -23.59
N GLU A 184 -9.73 9.73 -23.06
CA GLU A 184 -8.87 10.80 -23.59
C GLU A 184 -7.39 10.44 -23.43
N ALA A 185 -7.01 9.83 -22.30
CA ALA A 185 -5.67 9.35 -22.07
C ALA A 185 -5.29 8.23 -23.06
N TRP A 186 -6.17 7.27 -23.29
CA TRP A 186 -5.94 6.21 -24.27
C TRP A 186 -5.83 6.75 -25.70
N ALA A 187 -6.71 7.68 -26.09
CA ALA A 187 -6.65 8.32 -27.39
C ALA A 187 -5.34 9.11 -27.61
N LYS A 188 -4.81 9.72 -26.55
CA LYS A 188 -3.61 10.56 -26.64
C LYS A 188 -2.31 9.77 -26.56
N TYR A 189 -2.23 8.79 -25.67
CA TYR A 189 -0.99 8.10 -25.33
C TYR A 189 -0.93 6.66 -25.87
N GLY A 190 -2.08 6.07 -26.23
CA GLY A 190 -2.16 4.69 -26.72
C GLY A 190 -1.53 3.71 -25.72
N ASN A 191 -0.72 2.79 -26.22
CA ASN A 191 -0.02 1.80 -25.40
C ASN A 191 1.29 2.32 -24.77
N GLY A 192 1.57 3.62 -24.85
CA GLY A 192 2.84 4.18 -24.43
C GLY A 192 4.01 3.83 -25.36
N THR A 193 5.20 4.26 -24.96
CA THR A 193 6.44 4.10 -25.80
C THR A 193 7.54 3.32 -25.08
N HIS A 194 7.42 3.08 -23.78
CA HIS A 194 8.42 2.41 -22.94
C HIS A 194 7.76 1.34 -22.10
N ASP A 195 8.50 0.27 -21.84
CA ASP A 195 8.09 -0.75 -20.89
C ASP A 195 8.29 -0.23 -19.46
N ALA A 196 7.41 -0.63 -18.54
CA ALA A 196 7.45 -0.26 -17.14
C ALA A 196 7.06 -1.45 -16.27
N ILE A 197 7.74 -1.62 -15.14
CA ILE A 197 7.40 -2.61 -14.12
C ILE A 197 6.71 -1.89 -12.98
N VAL A 198 5.51 -2.35 -12.64
CA VAL A 198 4.74 -1.88 -11.49
C VAL A 198 4.73 -2.99 -10.45
N ALA A 199 5.34 -2.75 -9.31
CA ALA A 199 5.31 -3.67 -8.18
C ALA A 199 4.00 -3.50 -7.42
N ILE A 200 3.26 -4.59 -7.23
CA ILE A 200 2.05 -4.67 -6.41
C ILE A 200 2.45 -5.29 -5.09
N ILE A 201 2.62 -4.44 -4.07
CA ILE A 201 2.97 -4.85 -2.71
C ILE A 201 1.67 -4.97 -1.93
N ASP A 202 1.16 -6.20 -1.82
CA ASP A 202 -0.21 -6.47 -1.39
C ASP A 202 -0.35 -7.90 -0.84
N THR A 203 -1.60 -8.43 -0.77
CA THR A 203 -1.92 -9.78 -0.30
C THR A 203 -1.46 -10.89 -1.24
N GLY A 204 -1.11 -10.59 -2.49
CA GLY A 204 -0.71 -11.54 -3.54
C GLY A 204 -1.50 -11.34 -4.83
N ILE A 205 -1.11 -12.04 -5.89
CA ILE A 205 -1.76 -11.95 -7.21
C ILE A 205 -1.99 -13.34 -7.78
N ASP A 206 -3.21 -13.63 -8.24
CA ASP A 206 -3.49 -14.76 -9.10
C ASP A 206 -2.90 -14.53 -10.50
N ALA A 207 -1.63 -14.90 -10.67
CA ALA A 207 -0.93 -14.78 -11.95
C ALA A 207 -1.55 -15.64 -13.06
N GLY A 208 -2.41 -16.61 -12.71
CA GLY A 208 -3.16 -17.46 -13.64
C GLY A 208 -4.53 -16.91 -14.03
N HIS A 209 -4.94 -15.76 -13.49
CA HIS A 209 -6.23 -15.16 -13.77
C HIS A 209 -6.36 -14.81 -15.26
N GLU A 210 -7.48 -15.21 -15.90
CA GLU A 210 -7.69 -15.05 -17.35
C GLU A 210 -7.56 -13.59 -17.83
N ASP A 211 -7.98 -12.64 -16.99
CA ASP A 211 -7.94 -11.21 -17.29
C ASP A 211 -6.55 -10.58 -17.08
N LEU A 212 -5.62 -11.31 -16.46
CA LEU A 212 -4.22 -10.91 -16.26
C LEU A 212 -3.25 -11.66 -17.20
N ALA A 213 -3.76 -12.32 -18.22
CA ALA A 213 -2.95 -13.07 -19.17
C ALA A 213 -1.90 -12.17 -19.85
N GLY A 214 -0.62 -12.49 -19.67
CA GLY A 214 0.51 -11.71 -20.19
C GLY A 214 0.78 -10.36 -19.48
N ALA A 215 0.13 -10.13 -18.34
CA ALA A 215 0.34 -8.91 -17.56
C ALA A 215 1.52 -9.01 -16.58
N MET A 216 1.90 -10.23 -16.18
CA MET A 216 2.91 -10.41 -15.14
C MET A 216 4.33 -10.08 -15.63
N TRP A 217 5.10 -9.47 -14.75
CA TRP A 217 6.55 -9.42 -14.85
C TRP A 217 7.13 -10.83 -14.73
N VAL A 218 8.23 -11.09 -15.43
CA VAL A 218 8.93 -12.35 -15.39
C VAL A 218 10.40 -12.09 -15.07
N ASN A 219 10.91 -12.70 -14.00
CA ASN A 219 12.34 -12.79 -13.75
C ASN A 219 12.97 -13.70 -14.83
N ALA A 220 13.65 -13.08 -15.81
CA ALA A 220 14.21 -13.82 -16.94
C ALA A 220 15.46 -14.62 -16.59
N ASP A 221 16.06 -14.35 -15.44
CA ASP A 221 17.28 -15.00 -14.97
C ASP A 221 16.96 -16.25 -14.11
N GLU A 222 15.65 -16.51 -13.80
CA GLU A 222 15.16 -17.70 -13.10
C GLU A 222 14.65 -18.79 -14.06
N ILE A 223 14.95 -20.05 -13.73
CA ILE A 223 14.41 -21.23 -14.41
C ILE A 223 13.22 -21.77 -13.58
N PRO A 224 11.98 -21.58 -14.03
CA PRO A 224 10.79 -21.87 -13.21
C PRO A 224 10.75 -23.30 -12.66
N GLY A 225 10.56 -23.45 -11.34
CA GLY A 225 10.26 -24.69 -10.67
C GLY A 225 11.45 -25.65 -10.54
N ASN A 226 12.69 -25.19 -10.68
CA ASN A 226 13.87 -26.02 -10.52
C ASN A 226 14.37 -26.11 -9.06
N GLY A 227 13.86 -25.26 -8.15
CA GLY A 227 14.22 -25.22 -6.75
C GLY A 227 15.60 -24.61 -6.47
N ILE A 228 16.12 -23.83 -7.41
CA ILE A 228 17.42 -23.17 -7.34
C ILE A 228 17.19 -21.66 -7.49
N ASP A 229 17.92 -20.87 -6.76
CA ASP A 229 18.09 -19.42 -6.95
C ASP A 229 19.14 -19.26 -8.06
N ASP A 230 18.67 -19.11 -9.32
CA ASP A 230 19.54 -19.16 -10.49
C ASP A 230 20.31 -17.85 -10.69
N ASP A 231 19.74 -16.70 -10.25
CA ASP A 231 20.37 -15.38 -10.34
C ASP A 231 21.16 -14.99 -9.07
N GLY A 232 21.01 -15.77 -7.98
CA GLY A 232 21.75 -15.58 -6.72
C GLY A 232 21.28 -14.38 -5.91
N ASN A 233 20.02 -13.94 -6.12
CA ASN A 233 19.42 -12.80 -5.43
C ASN A 233 18.89 -13.13 -4.01
N GLY A 234 18.85 -14.43 -3.64
CA GLY A 234 18.37 -14.92 -2.36
C GLY A 234 16.92 -15.41 -2.37
N TYR A 235 16.24 -15.41 -3.54
CA TYR A 235 14.83 -15.78 -3.70
C TYR A 235 14.68 -16.91 -4.73
N VAL A 236 14.45 -18.11 -4.25
CA VAL A 236 14.38 -19.35 -5.08
C VAL A 236 13.10 -19.37 -5.93
N ASP A 237 13.23 -19.53 -7.24
CA ASP A 237 12.10 -19.60 -8.19
C ASP A 237 11.15 -18.37 -8.10
N ASP A 238 11.66 -17.16 -7.97
CA ASP A 238 10.90 -15.91 -7.85
C ASP A 238 10.39 -15.35 -9.20
N VAL A 239 9.90 -16.22 -10.05
CA VAL A 239 9.57 -16.02 -11.46
C VAL A 239 8.66 -14.82 -11.74
N ASN A 240 7.63 -14.59 -10.89
CA ASN A 240 6.70 -13.46 -11.04
C ASN A 240 6.75 -12.49 -9.84
N GLY A 241 7.73 -12.69 -8.94
CA GLY A 241 7.88 -11.97 -7.69
C GLY A 241 8.01 -12.91 -6.50
N TRP A 242 7.79 -12.40 -5.29
CA TRP A 242 8.08 -13.13 -4.06
C TRP A 242 7.01 -12.92 -2.98
N ASN A 243 6.85 -13.91 -2.13
CA ASN A 243 6.00 -13.90 -0.95
C ASN A 243 6.83 -13.59 0.31
N PHE A 244 6.91 -12.31 0.68
CA PHE A 244 7.60 -11.81 1.88
C PHE A 244 6.85 -12.13 3.17
N TYR A 245 5.54 -12.40 3.07
CA TYR A 245 4.73 -12.80 4.22
C TYR A 245 5.11 -14.19 4.74
N ASN A 246 5.35 -15.15 3.83
CA ASN A 246 5.69 -16.53 4.17
C ASN A 246 7.15 -16.91 3.84
N GLY A 247 7.94 -16.04 3.19
CA GLY A 247 9.31 -16.31 2.81
C GLY A 247 9.47 -17.41 1.76
N ASN A 248 8.64 -17.39 0.70
CA ASN A 248 8.67 -18.37 -0.38
C ASN A 248 8.16 -17.78 -1.71
N ASN A 249 8.18 -18.56 -2.79
CA ASN A 249 7.74 -18.15 -4.13
C ASN A 249 6.23 -18.31 -4.39
N GLN A 250 5.43 -18.64 -3.39
CA GLN A 250 3.98 -18.79 -3.55
C GLN A 250 3.29 -17.44 -3.41
N ILE A 251 3.13 -16.74 -4.51
CA ILE A 251 2.57 -15.37 -4.59
C ILE A 251 1.03 -15.32 -4.57
N TYR A 252 0.34 -16.47 -4.50
CA TYR A 252 -1.11 -16.58 -4.45
C TYR A 252 -1.57 -17.78 -3.64
N ASN A 253 -2.49 -17.58 -2.69
CA ASN A 253 -3.04 -18.60 -1.79
C ASN A 253 -4.58 -18.70 -1.86
N GLY A 254 -5.19 -18.25 -2.95
CA GLY A 254 -6.64 -18.33 -3.14
C GLY A 254 -7.38 -17.06 -2.74
N GLN A 255 -8.59 -17.21 -2.21
CA GLN A 255 -9.53 -16.10 -1.98
C GLN A 255 -8.99 -15.02 -1.02
N GLU A 256 -8.11 -15.37 -0.09
CA GLU A 256 -7.47 -14.42 0.82
C GLU A 256 -6.62 -13.36 0.08
N ASP A 257 -6.16 -13.68 -1.13
CA ASP A 257 -5.31 -12.82 -1.96
C ASP A 257 -6.12 -12.05 -3.04
N SER A 258 -7.45 -12.00 -2.90
CA SER A 258 -8.32 -11.32 -3.87
C SER A 258 -8.06 -9.82 -3.96
N HIS A 259 -7.64 -9.18 -2.87
CA HIS A 259 -7.37 -7.74 -2.81
C HIS A 259 -6.22 -7.34 -3.75
N GLY A 260 -5.06 -7.99 -3.66
CA GLY A 260 -3.94 -7.71 -4.57
C GLY A 260 -4.23 -8.10 -6.01
N THR A 261 -4.97 -9.20 -6.24
CA THR A 261 -5.44 -9.60 -7.58
C THR A 261 -6.37 -8.53 -8.19
N HIS A 262 -7.30 -7.98 -7.40
CA HIS A 262 -8.17 -6.88 -7.82
C HIS A 262 -7.38 -5.62 -8.16
N GLY A 263 -6.41 -5.22 -7.32
CA GLY A 263 -5.51 -4.10 -7.58
C GLY A 263 -4.73 -4.27 -8.89
N ALA A 264 -4.20 -5.48 -9.12
CA ALA A 264 -3.52 -5.85 -10.36
C ALA A 264 -4.45 -5.71 -11.58
N GLY A 265 -5.70 -6.21 -11.49
CA GLY A 265 -6.72 -6.09 -12.52
C GLY A 265 -7.09 -4.63 -12.82
N THR A 266 -7.28 -3.82 -11.79
CA THR A 266 -7.56 -2.38 -11.95
C THR A 266 -6.46 -1.69 -12.77
N ILE A 267 -5.20 -2.05 -12.56
CA ILE A 267 -4.08 -1.46 -13.30
C ILE A 267 -4.01 -2.03 -14.72
N ARG A 268 -4.10 -3.38 -14.88
CA ARG A 268 -3.63 -4.02 -16.10
C ARG A 268 -4.48 -5.22 -16.56
N ALA A 269 -5.76 -5.30 -16.18
CA ALA A 269 -6.66 -6.27 -16.80
C ALA A 269 -6.71 -6.07 -18.33
N SER A 270 -6.88 -7.17 -19.05
CA SER A 270 -6.86 -7.17 -20.52
C SER A 270 -8.09 -6.47 -21.08
N ILE A 271 -7.89 -5.39 -21.84
CA ILE A 271 -8.98 -4.60 -22.42
C ILE A 271 -9.52 -5.29 -23.67
N GLY A 272 -10.84 -5.50 -23.72
CA GLY A 272 -11.52 -6.02 -24.93
C GLY A 272 -11.35 -7.52 -25.15
N ASN A 273 -11.01 -8.31 -24.12
CA ASN A 273 -10.91 -9.76 -24.18
C ASN A 273 -12.25 -10.49 -23.95
N GLY A 274 -13.30 -9.74 -23.57
CA GLY A 274 -14.64 -10.27 -23.30
C GLY A 274 -14.80 -10.90 -21.91
N ALA A 275 -13.82 -10.73 -21.01
CA ALA A 275 -13.83 -11.24 -19.65
C ALA A 275 -13.56 -10.10 -18.65
N GLY A 276 -14.02 -10.23 -17.41
CA GLY A 276 -13.67 -9.39 -16.28
C GLY A 276 -13.88 -7.89 -16.46
N ILE A 277 -12.82 -7.10 -16.27
CA ILE A 277 -12.82 -5.63 -16.24
C ILE A 277 -11.82 -5.07 -17.24
N ALA A 278 -11.90 -3.77 -17.55
CA ALA A 278 -10.88 -3.05 -18.30
C ALA A 278 -9.83 -2.47 -17.36
N GLY A 279 -8.56 -2.82 -17.55
CA GLY A 279 -7.46 -2.18 -16.84
C GLY A 279 -7.25 -0.72 -17.27
N ILE A 280 -6.67 0.09 -16.39
CA ILE A 280 -6.35 1.50 -16.70
C ILE A 280 -5.28 1.57 -17.80
N VAL A 281 -4.32 0.67 -17.80
CA VAL A 281 -3.20 0.67 -18.75
C VAL A 281 -3.47 -0.26 -19.93
N PRO A 282 -3.61 0.26 -21.17
CA PRO A 282 -3.80 -0.56 -22.35
C PRO A 282 -2.51 -1.22 -22.83
N GLY A 283 -2.66 -2.25 -23.65
CA GLY A 283 -1.53 -2.89 -24.33
C GLY A 283 -0.68 -3.80 -23.42
N ASN A 284 0.61 -3.96 -23.74
CA ASN A 284 1.49 -4.96 -23.15
C ASN A 284 2.83 -4.41 -22.62
N ARG A 285 2.90 -3.11 -22.36
CA ARG A 285 4.15 -2.46 -21.93
C ARG A 285 4.28 -2.30 -20.42
N VAL A 286 3.20 -2.51 -19.67
CA VAL A 286 3.24 -2.52 -18.22
C VAL A 286 3.23 -3.95 -17.73
N HIS A 287 4.19 -4.30 -16.89
CA HIS A 287 4.36 -5.62 -16.31
C HIS A 287 4.16 -5.53 -14.80
N LEU A 288 3.34 -6.40 -14.24
CA LEU A 288 3.02 -6.44 -12.83
C LEU A 288 3.92 -7.40 -12.08
N MET A 289 4.66 -6.92 -11.11
CA MET A 289 5.49 -7.72 -10.21
C MET A 289 4.70 -8.02 -8.94
N ALA A 290 4.49 -9.30 -8.62
CA ALA A 290 3.71 -9.71 -7.48
C ALA A 290 4.57 -9.80 -6.21
N LEU A 291 4.35 -8.90 -5.26
CA LEU A 291 5.08 -8.88 -3.99
C LEU A 291 4.09 -9.06 -2.84
N LYS A 292 3.88 -10.32 -2.44
CA LYS A 292 2.97 -10.66 -1.34
C LYS A 292 3.63 -10.32 -0.01
N ALA A 293 3.34 -9.13 0.50
CA ALA A 293 3.83 -8.64 1.79
C ALA A 293 2.77 -8.72 2.90
N LEU A 294 1.50 -8.90 2.52
CA LEU A 294 0.35 -9.11 3.38
C LEU A 294 -0.21 -10.52 3.17
N GLY A 295 -0.98 -11.05 4.14
CA GLY A 295 -1.58 -12.37 4.02
C GLY A 295 -2.44 -12.76 5.21
N GLY A 296 -2.95 -14.02 5.19
CA GLY A 296 -3.89 -14.51 6.19
C GLY A 296 -5.32 -14.04 5.93
N GLU A 297 -6.26 -14.45 6.82
CA GLU A 297 -7.69 -14.10 6.69
C GLU A 297 -7.93 -12.59 6.86
N ASP A 298 -7.07 -11.91 7.63
CA ASP A 298 -7.18 -10.48 7.95
C ASP A 298 -6.36 -9.59 7.00
N GLY A 299 -5.57 -10.18 6.07
CA GLY A 299 -4.72 -9.43 5.15
C GLY A 299 -3.57 -8.68 5.82
N ASP A 300 -3.09 -9.17 6.96
CA ASP A 300 -2.07 -8.52 7.78
C ASP A 300 -0.67 -8.61 7.16
N GLY A 301 0.16 -7.61 7.45
CA GLY A 301 1.58 -7.59 7.12
C GLY A 301 2.41 -6.89 8.18
N SER A 302 3.72 -6.77 7.92
CA SER A 302 4.64 -6.11 8.84
C SER A 302 5.48 -5.06 8.12
N THR A 303 6.00 -4.08 8.88
CA THR A 303 6.99 -3.12 8.38
C THR A 303 8.14 -3.82 7.65
N ALA A 304 8.62 -4.93 8.20
CA ALA A 304 9.74 -5.66 7.63
C ALA A 304 9.40 -6.28 6.26
N SER A 305 8.25 -6.95 6.13
CA SER A 305 7.82 -7.54 4.84
C SER A 305 7.65 -6.47 3.77
N LEU A 306 7.09 -5.31 4.14
CA LEU A 306 6.88 -4.19 3.22
C LEU A 306 8.21 -3.57 2.75
N ILE A 307 9.16 -3.32 3.67
CA ILE A 307 10.46 -2.75 3.33
C ILE A 307 11.26 -3.71 2.45
N GLN A 308 11.23 -5.02 2.75
CA GLN A 308 11.88 -6.02 1.91
C GLN A 308 11.27 -6.06 0.50
N ALA A 309 9.93 -5.96 0.40
CA ALA A 309 9.24 -5.90 -0.88
C ALA A 309 9.61 -4.64 -1.70
N ILE A 310 9.71 -3.47 -1.07
CA ILE A 310 10.13 -2.23 -1.73
C ILE A 310 11.55 -2.37 -2.31
N ARG A 311 12.47 -2.94 -1.53
CA ARG A 311 13.85 -3.15 -1.97
C ARG A 311 13.94 -4.12 -3.13
N TYR A 312 13.29 -5.26 -2.98
CA TYR A 312 13.22 -6.24 -4.07
C TYR A 312 12.67 -5.62 -5.35
N ALA A 313 11.59 -4.83 -5.26
CA ALA A 313 11.01 -4.13 -6.40
C ALA A 313 12.03 -3.23 -7.09
N GLU A 314 12.78 -2.44 -6.31
CA GLU A 314 13.79 -1.52 -6.82
C GLU A 314 14.97 -2.27 -7.47
N GLU A 315 15.47 -3.33 -6.82
CA GLU A 315 16.57 -4.16 -7.31
C GLU A 315 16.21 -4.87 -8.62
N ASN A 316 14.92 -5.22 -8.80
CA ASN A 316 14.39 -5.86 -10.01
C ASN A 316 13.78 -4.87 -11.02
N GLY A 317 14.10 -3.58 -10.89
CA GLY A 317 13.82 -2.56 -11.91
C GLY A 317 12.38 -2.07 -11.97
N ALA A 318 11.57 -2.27 -10.92
CA ALA A 318 10.29 -1.60 -10.80
C ALA A 318 10.48 -0.08 -10.76
N VAL A 319 9.57 0.65 -11.38
CA VAL A 319 9.58 2.11 -11.45
C VAL A 319 8.43 2.73 -10.68
N ILE A 320 7.47 1.91 -10.26
CA ILE A 320 6.29 2.29 -9.47
C ILE A 320 6.01 1.16 -8.48
N CYS A 321 5.69 1.51 -7.23
CA CYS A 321 5.08 0.63 -6.25
C CYS A 321 3.63 1.03 -6.00
N ASN A 322 2.71 0.07 -6.09
CA ASN A 322 1.35 0.20 -5.59
C ASN A 322 1.26 -0.42 -4.20
N LEU A 323 0.79 0.38 -3.23
CA LEU A 323 0.65 0.03 -1.82
C LEU A 323 -0.77 0.38 -1.38
N SER A 324 -1.71 -0.57 -1.49
CA SER A 324 -3.12 -0.39 -1.14
C SER A 324 -3.36 -0.85 0.31
N LEU A 325 -2.69 -0.21 1.26
CA LEU A 325 -2.68 -0.58 2.67
C LEU A 325 -2.65 0.65 3.59
N THR A 326 -2.97 0.46 4.86
CA THR A 326 -2.92 1.51 5.88
C THR A 326 -2.34 1.01 7.19
N THR A 327 -1.89 1.97 7.99
CA THR A 327 -1.54 1.77 9.40
C THR A 327 -2.03 2.95 10.22
N THR A 328 -2.26 2.75 11.51
CA THR A 328 -2.67 3.80 12.44
C THR A 328 -1.49 4.41 13.21
N VAL A 329 -0.27 3.94 12.93
CA VAL A 329 0.95 4.36 13.61
C VAL A 329 1.86 5.17 12.68
N ASP A 330 2.72 6.00 13.27
CA ASP A 330 3.79 6.70 12.54
C ASP A 330 4.99 5.75 12.39
N ASP A 331 5.07 5.09 11.22
CA ASP A 331 6.14 4.13 10.91
C ASP A 331 7.31 4.84 10.24
N ARG A 332 8.30 5.20 11.04
CA ARG A 332 9.48 5.93 10.59
C ARG A 332 10.36 5.11 9.64
N ALA A 333 10.51 3.80 9.88
CA ALA A 333 11.30 2.94 9.02
C ALA A 333 10.67 2.81 7.62
N MET A 334 9.34 2.61 7.55
CA MET A 334 8.61 2.59 6.30
C MET A 334 8.72 3.93 5.55
N TYR A 335 8.54 5.06 6.25
CA TYR A 335 8.73 6.39 5.67
C TYR A 335 10.12 6.55 5.03
N LEU A 336 11.18 6.13 5.73
CA LEU A 336 12.55 6.24 5.22
C LEU A 336 12.80 5.30 4.03
N ALA A 337 12.26 4.08 4.06
CA ALA A 337 12.35 3.17 2.93
C ALA A 337 11.73 3.77 1.66
N MET A 338 10.53 4.34 1.79
CA MET A 338 9.83 5.00 0.68
C MET A 338 10.56 6.27 0.22
N ALA A 339 11.02 7.12 1.15
CA ALA A 339 11.68 8.39 0.83
C ALA A 339 13.03 8.21 0.14
N ASN A 340 13.73 7.10 0.41
CA ASN A 340 15.04 6.79 -0.19
C ASN A 340 14.95 5.89 -1.42
N SER A 341 13.77 5.34 -1.73
CA SER A 341 13.58 4.56 -2.94
C SER A 341 13.81 5.40 -4.21
N SER A 342 14.32 4.75 -5.24
CA SER A 342 14.54 5.34 -6.57
C SER A 342 13.31 5.28 -7.48
N MET A 343 12.26 4.58 -7.04
CA MET A 343 10.99 4.40 -7.74
C MET A 343 10.10 5.65 -7.70
#